data_e0e83d217efb41dc13f0dbed09117142
#
_entry.id   e0e83d217efb41dc13f0dbed09117142
#
_cell.length_a   1.000
_cell.length_b   1.000
_cell.length_c   1.000
_cell.angle_alpha   90.00
_cell.angle_beta   90.00
_cell.angle_gamma   90.00
#
_symmetry.space_group_name_H-M   'P 1'
#
loop_
_entity.id
_entity.type
_entity.pdbx_description
1 polymer ?
#
loop_
_entity_poly.entity_id
_entity_poly.type
_entity_poly.pdbx_seq_one_letter_code
_entity_poly.pdbx_strand_id
1 'polypeptide(L)'
;KYIAELDVIGMDFENGRLDIRHAYQKMSMCIRKFVHEMTDIKVQNYTLRDIGTLGIPDVYSLVAEYYAPEFARRSEGDVRNSLARTRSAIERWI
;
A
#
# COMPACT_ATOMS: atom_id res chain seq x y z
N LYS A 1 -11.30 -0.73 9.64
CA LYS A 1 -10.97 0.60 9.09
C LYS A 1 -10.08 0.51 7.86
N TYR A 2 -8.85 -0.01 8.00
CA TYR A 2 -7.91 -0.10 6.87
C TYR A 2 -8.31 -1.20 5.88
N ILE A 3 -8.83 -2.31 6.36
CA ILE A 3 -9.33 -3.37 5.49
C ILE A 3 -10.50 -2.85 4.65
N ALA A 4 -11.37 -2.05 5.24
CA ALA A 4 -12.47 -1.42 4.50
C ALA A 4 -11.96 -0.47 3.41
N GLU A 5 -10.90 0.30 3.69
CA GLU A 5 -10.27 1.15 2.67
C GLU A 5 -9.73 0.31 1.51
N LEU A 6 -9.07 -0.81 1.81
CA LEU A 6 -8.56 -1.72 0.77
C LEU A 6 -9.71 -2.30 -0.08
N ASP A 7 -10.81 -2.64 0.55
CA ASP A 7 -11.98 -3.15 -0.16
C ASP A 7 -12.53 -2.09 -1.13
N VAL A 8 -12.59 -0.83 -0.71
CA VAL A 8 -13.03 0.28 -1.58
C VAL A 8 -12.08 0.46 -2.75
N ILE A 9 -10.76 0.40 -2.52
CA ILE A 9 -9.77 0.48 -3.60
C ILE A 9 -10.01 -0.64 -4.62
N GLY A 10 -10.20 -1.85 -4.13
CA GLY A 10 -10.47 -3.01 -5.00
C GLY A 10 -11.74 -2.85 -5.82
N MET A 11 -12.81 -2.39 -5.19
CA MET A 11 -14.09 -2.15 -5.88
C MET A 11 -13.95 -1.06 -6.95
N ASP A 12 -13.30 0.04 -6.62
CA ASP A 12 -13.12 1.14 -7.56
C ASP A 12 -12.24 0.72 -8.74
N PHE A 13 -11.23 -0.08 -8.49
CA PHE A 13 -10.39 -0.63 -9.56
C PHE A 13 -11.20 -1.56 -10.47
N GLU A 14 -11.96 -2.50 -9.90
CA GLU A 14 -12.78 -3.44 -10.67
C GLU A 14 -13.86 -2.72 -11.50
N ASN A 15 -14.38 -1.62 -11.00
CA ASN A 15 -15.42 -0.83 -11.68
C ASN A 15 -14.86 0.21 -12.65
N GLY A 16 -13.54 0.22 -12.85
CA GLY A 16 -12.90 1.14 -13.80
C GLY A 16 -12.79 2.58 -13.32
N ARG A 17 -13.01 2.84 -12.03
CA ARG A 17 -12.88 4.18 -11.44
C ARG A 17 -11.45 4.54 -11.09
N LEU A 18 -10.59 3.57 -10.92
CA LEU A 18 -9.17 3.73 -10.66
C LEU A 18 -8.37 2.96 -11.69
N ASP A 19 -7.34 3.59 -12.24
CA ASP A 19 -6.34 2.86 -13.00
C ASP A 19 -5.32 2.20 -12.04
N ILE A 20 -4.42 1.40 -12.58
CA ILE A 20 -3.42 0.68 -11.78
C ILE A 20 -2.56 1.64 -10.97
N ARG A 21 -2.08 2.71 -11.58
CA ARG A 21 -1.23 3.70 -10.93
C ARG A 21 -1.91 4.32 -9.70
N HIS A 22 -3.14 4.77 -9.85
CA HIS A 22 -3.88 5.38 -8.75
C HIS A 22 -4.27 4.37 -7.67
N ALA A 23 -4.57 3.13 -8.08
CA ALA A 23 -4.81 2.06 -7.11
C ALA A 23 -3.59 1.84 -6.20
N TYR A 24 -2.38 1.79 -6.78
CA TYR A 24 -1.15 1.65 -5.99
C TYR A 24 -0.85 2.86 -5.13
N GLN A 25 -1.13 4.07 -5.61
CA GLN A 25 -0.99 5.28 -4.79
C GLN A 25 -1.89 5.21 -3.55
N LYS A 26 -3.12 4.77 -3.73
CA LYS A 26 -4.06 4.62 -2.60
C LYS A 26 -3.66 3.50 -1.64
N MET A 27 -3.14 2.39 -2.15
CA MET A 27 -2.60 1.32 -1.30
C MET A 27 -1.42 1.82 -0.45
N SER A 28 -0.50 2.55 -1.07
CA SER A 28 0.65 3.13 -0.37
C SER A 28 0.19 4.08 0.74
N MET A 29 -0.78 4.93 0.45
CA MET A 29 -1.34 5.83 1.45
C MET A 29 -1.99 5.07 2.60
N CYS A 30 -2.74 4.03 2.28
CA CYS A 30 -3.44 3.20 3.26
C CYS A 30 -2.46 2.52 4.23
N ILE A 31 -1.43 1.86 3.71
CA ILE A 31 -0.46 1.17 4.55
C ILE A 31 0.34 2.16 5.41
N ARG A 32 0.65 3.34 4.86
CA ARG A 32 1.37 4.37 5.63
C ARG A 32 0.54 4.92 6.78
N LYS A 33 -0.74 5.15 6.57
CA LYS A 33 -1.63 5.57 7.66
C LYS A 33 -1.75 4.50 8.73
N PHE A 34 -1.83 3.25 8.31
CA PHE A 34 -1.87 2.11 9.25
C PHE A 34 -0.61 2.06 10.11
N VAL A 35 0.57 2.14 9.48
CA VAL A 35 1.83 2.11 10.22
C VAL A 35 1.94 3.30 11.17
N HIS A 36 1.52 4.48 10.74
CA HIS A 36 1.51 5.65 11.62
C HIS A 36 0.66 5.41 12.86
N GLU A 37 -0.53 4.88 12.68
CA GLU A 37 -1.43 4.62 13.82
C GLU A 37 -0.86 3.56 14.77
N MET A 38 -0.21 2.53 14.23
CA MET A 38 0.32 1.43 15.05
C MET A 38 1.63 1.77 15.74
N THR A 39 2.43 2.68 15.20
CA THR A 39 3.77 2.98 15.71
C THR A 39 3.93 4.40 16.22
N ASP A 40 2.98 5.27 15.96
CA ASP A 40 3.05 6.71 16.20
C ASP A 40 4.19 7.41 15.43
N ILE A 41 4.73 6.75 14.40
CA ILE A 41 5.74 7.33 13.51
C ILE A 41 5.04 7.87 12.27
N LYS A 42 5.23 9.14 11.97
CA LYS A 42 4.57 9.80 10.83
C LYS A 42 5.26 9.43 9.52
N VAL A 43 4.95 8.26 9.01
CA VAL A 43 5.60 7.68 7.83
C VAL A 43 4.99 8.13 6.49
N GLN A 44 3.96 8.97 6.51
CA GLN A 44 3.25 9.38 5.29
C GLN A 44 4.16 10.05 4.26
N ASN A 45 5.19 10.75 4.73
CA ASN A 45 6.14 11.43 3.87
C ASN A 45 7.49 10.72 3.74
N TYR A 46 7.58 9.49 4.26
CA TYR A 46 8.81 8.72 4.19
C TYR A 46 9.05 8.20 2.77
N THR A 47 10.29 8.28 2.31
CA THR A 47 10.71 7.58 1.09
C THR A 47 10.82 6.08 1.36
N LEU A 48 10.98 5.29 0.31
CA LEU A 48 11.21 3.85 0.47
C LEU A 48 12.45 3.58 1.33
N ARG A 49 13.50 4.37 1.15
CA ARG A 49 14.72 4.25 1.97
C ARG A 49 14.43 4.51 3.44
N ASP A 50 13.65 5.55 3.74
CA ASP A 50 13.26 5.87 5.11
C ASP A 50 12.45 4.75 5.74
N ILE A 51 11.53 4.17 4.99
CA ILE A 51 10.73 3.01 5.44
C ILE A 51 11.67 1.85 5.80
N GLY A 52 12.74 1.66 5.04
CA GLY A 52 13.72 0.61 5.31
C GLY A 52 14.42 0.76 6.65
N THR A 53 14.49 1.97 7.20
CA THR A 53 15.14 2.21 8.51
C THR A 53 14.26 1.82 9.69
N LEU A 54 12.96 1.55 9.48
CA LEU A 54 12.02 1.25 10.56
C LEU A 54 12.17 -0.16 11.13
N GLY A 55 12.83 -1.07 10.41
CA GLY A 55 12.98 -2.46 10.83
C GLY A 55 11.68 -3.25 10.77
N ILE A 56 10.79 -2.92 9.84
CA ILE A 56 9.53 -3.63 9.61
C ILE A 56 9.57 -4.21 8.20
N PRO A 57 10.12 -5.44 8.02
CA PRO A 57 10.37 -5.99 6.68
C PRO A 57 9.12 -6.11 5.81
N ASP A 58 7.99 -6.48 6.39
CA ASP A 58 6.75 -6.64 5.64
C ASP A 58 6.29 -5.32 5.03
N VAL A 59 6.38 -4.23 5.77
CA VAL A 59 6.00 -2.90 5.29
C VAL A 59 6.96 -2.44 4.20
N TYR A 60 8.25 -2.62 4.40
CA TYR A 60 9.26 -2.28 3.39
C TYR A 60 8.99 -3.04 2.09
N SER A 61 8.77 -4.35 2.19
CA SER A 61 8.50 -5.20 1.03
C SER A 61 7.28 -4.74 0.26
N LEU A 62 6.19 -4.38 0.95
CA LEU A 62 4.97 -3.89 0.33
C LEU A 62 5.18 -2.54 -0.37
N VAL A 63 5.80 -1.59 0.31
CA VAL A 63 6.05 -0.26 -0.27
C VAL A 63 6.97 -0.39 -1.48
N ALA A 64 7.97 -1.25 -1.42
CA ALA A 64 8.84 -1.54 -2.56
C ALA A 64 8.05 -2.13 -3.74
N GLU A 65 7.11 -3.02 -3.46
CA GLU A 65 6.24 -3.62 -4.46
C GLU A 65 5.37 -2.57 -5.17
N TYR A 66 4.89 -1.56 -4.44
CA TYR A 66 4.05 -0.51 -5.02
C TYR A 66 4.82 0.48 -5.90
N TYR A 67 6.13 0.57 -5.70
CA TYR A 67 6.93 1.66 -6.25
C TYR A 67 6.86 1.73 -7.78
N ALA A 68 7.11 0.62 -8.46
CA ALA A 68 7.12 0.60 -9.92
C ALA A 68 5.73 0.93 -10.51
N PRO A 69 4.64 0.27 -10.08
CA PRO A 69 3.31 0.61 -10.60
C PRO A 69 2.85 2.02 -10.25
N GLU A 70 3.26 2.57 -9.11
CA GLU A 70 2.87 3.89 -8.66
C GLU A 70 3.52 5.00 -9.50
N PHE A 71 4.77 4.80 -9.91
CA PHE A 71 5.56 5.84 -10.57
C PHE A 71 5.85 5.57 -12.05
N ALA A 72 5.58 4.38 -12.55
CA ALA A 72 5.85 4.03 -13.94
C ALA A 72 4.86 4.70 -14.88
N ARG A 73 5.33 5.02 -16.08
CA ARG A 73 4.44 5.52 -17.16
C ARG A 73 3.49 4.42 -17.62
N ARG A 74 3.99 3.20 -17.64
CA ARG A 74 3.23 1.99 -17.90
C ARG A 74 3.00 1.31 -16.59
N SER A 75 1.75 1.14 -16.25
CA SER A 75 1.40 0.47 -15.02
C SER A 75 1.59 -1.02 -15.20
N GLU A 76 2.58 -1.56 -14.49
CA GLU A 76 2.78 -2.98 -14.37
C GLU A 76 2.44 -3.36 -12.95
N GLY A 77 1.74 -4.44 -12.78
CA GLY A 77 1.44 -4.89 -11.45
C GLY A 77 0.13 -5.65 -11.41
N ASP A 78 -0.03 -6.39 -10.36
CA ASP A 78 -1.22 -7.18 -10.08
C ASP A 78 -1.92 -6.57 -8.88
N VAL A 79 -2.88 -5.69 -9.14
CA VAL A 79 -3.60 -4.95 -8.10
C VAL A 79 -4.27 -5.91 -7.12
N ARG A 80 -4.90 -6.97 -7.61
CA ARG A 80 -5.59 -7.94 -6.74
C ARG A 80 -4.63 -8.63 -5.80
N ASN A 81 -3.49 -9.07 -6.33
CA ASN A 81 -2.47 -9.73 -5.53
C ASN A 81 -1.87 -8.78 -4.50
N SER A 82 -1.57 -7.55 -4.90
CA SER A 82 -1.02 -6.54 -4.00
C SER A 82 -2.01 -6.16 -2.91
N LEU A 83 -3.29 -6.03 -3.23
CA LEU A 83 -4.33 -5.80 -2.22
C LEU A 83 -4.40 -6.96 -1.22
N ALA A 84 -4.36 -8.20 -1.70
CA ALA A 84 -4.40 -9.37 -0.84
C ALA A 84 -3.18 -9.43 0.09
N ARG A 85 -1.99 -9.11 -0.41
CA ARG A 85 -0.77 -9.08 0.38
C ARG A 85 -0.79 -7.96 1.41
N THR A 86 -1.29 -6.79 1.04
CA THR A 86 -1.44 -5.66 1.96
C THR A 86 -2.41 -6.00 3.08
N ARG A 87 -3.56 -6.56 2.72
CA ARG A 87 -4.55 -7.02 3.69
C ARG A 87 -3.96 -8.03 4.66
N SER A 88 -3.23 -9.00 4.15
CA SER A 88 -2.59 -10.04 4.95
C SER A 88 -1.58 -9.45 5.94
N ALA A 89 -0.79 -8.48 5.51
CA ALA A 89 0.18 -7.83 6.39
C ALA A 89 -0.51 -7.07 7.53
N ILE A 90 -1.60 -6.36 7.24
CA ILE A 90 -2.38 -5.65 8.25
C ILE A 90 -2.99 -6.64 9.25
N GLU A 91 -3.57 -7.72 8.75
CA GLU A 91 -4.19 -8.74 9.59
C GLU A 91 -3.18 -9.44 10.49
N ARG A 92 -1.97 -9.71 9.98
CA ARG A 92 -0.91 -10.33 10.79
C ARG A 92 -0.39 -9.40 11.87
N TRP A 93 -0.42 -8.10 11.65
CA TRP A 93 0.03 -7.12 12.63
C TRP A 93 -0.89 -7.08 13.85
N ILE A 94 -2.17 -7.16 13.59
CA ILE A 94 -3.19 -7.15 14.64
C ILE A 94 -3.25 -8.51 15.35
#